data_9c103d005e628bc27fc3e3737f69968e
#
_entry.id   9c103d005e628bc27fc3e3737f69968e
#
_cell.length_a   1.000
_cell.length_b   1.000
_cell.length_c   1.000
_cell.angle_alpha   90.00
_cell.angle_beta   90.00
_cell.angle_gamma   90.00
#
_symmetry.space_group_name_H-M   'P 1'
#
loop_
_entity.id
_entity.type
_entity.pdbx_description
1 polymer ?
#
loop_
_entity_poly.entity_id
_entity_poly.type
_entity_poly.pdbx_seq_one_letter_code
_entity_poly.pdbx_strand_id
1 'polypeptide(L)'
;LQAISDYEARAHGLRYDPEEIILTIGATEGLFIGLSTILNPGDEVIIPTPAFGLYESIVVANHAKAVFLDTEPARFQIDEDALRDCVTPVTKAIVICSPNNPTGCILDAASLDAVARVADQTGIYVICDDVYNRLVYVDGYERFAQRHPELRDQTVVIESFSKPWAMTGWRLGWLAAAAPAIAEIAKAHQYLVSSAVSFEMDAAARALTVDPCLLYTSDAADEARSVD
;
A
#
# COMPACT_ATOMS: atom_id res chain seq x y z
N LEU A 1 6.95 16.12 4.45
CA LEU A 1 7.44 15.09 3.51
C LEU A 1 8.81 14.56 3.94
N GLN A 2 9.78 15.45 4.32
CA GLN A 2 11.11 15.00 4.75
C GLN A 2 11.07 13.96 5.88
N ALA A 3 10.21 14.13 6.89
CA ALA A 3 10.07 13.16 7.98
C ALA A 3 9.64 11.77 7.51
N ILE A 4 8.81 11.69 6.46
CA ILE A 4 8.41 10.41 5.83
C ILE A 4 9.59 9.81 5.06
N SER A 5 10.28 10.61 4.26
CA SER A 5 11.50 10.19 3.55
C SER A 5 12.55 9.60 4.51
N ASP A 6 12.83 10.30 5.60
CA ASP A 6 13.77 9.84 6.64
C ASP A 6 13.28 8.55 7.33
N TYR A 7 11.98 8.44 7.55
CA TYR A 7 11.36 7.26 8.14
C TYR A 7 11.48 6.04 7.23
N GLU A 8 11.11 6.15 5.95
CA GLU A 8 11.21 5.06 4.97
C GLU A 8 12.65 4.57 4.84
N ALA A 9 13.61 5.50 4.78
CA ALA A 9 15.02 5.14 4.72
C ALA A 9 15.50 4.42 5.99
N ARG A 10 15.12 4.90 7.17
CA ARG A 10 15.55 4.36 8.45
C ARG A 10 14.88 3.04 8.80
N ALA A 11 13.56 2.95 8.61
CA ALA A 11 12.76 1.81 9.06
C ALA A 11 12.72 0.68 8.04
N HIS A 12 12.79 1.01 6.75
CA HIS A 12 12.55 0.07 5.66
C HIS A 12 13.68 0.00 4.63
N GLY A 13 14.70 0.88 4.73
CA GLY A 13 15.76 0.95 3.73
C GLY A 13 15.31 1.50 2.37
N LEU A 14 14.08 1.98 2.27
CA LEU A 14 13.51 2.55 1.05
C LEU A 14 13.86 4.03 0.97
N ARG A 15 14.41 4.44 -0.16
CA ARG A 15 14.82 5.83 -0.37
C ARG A 15 13.89 6.50 -1.36
N TYR A 16 13.09 7.44 -0.85
CA TYR A 16 12.26 8.33 -1.62
C TYR A 16 12.64 9.77 -1.29
N ASP A 17 12.89 10.57 -2.31
CA ASP A 17 13.04 12.01 -2.12
C ASP A 17 11.68 12.63 -1.73
N PRO A 18 11.67 13.78 -1.02
CA PRO A 18 10.42 14.43 -0.63
C PRO A 18 9.46 14.71 -1.81
N GLU A 19 10.00 14.94 -3.01
CA GLU A 19 9.23 15.12 -4.25
C GLU A 19 8.62 13.81 -4.79
N GLU A 20 9.02 12.68 -4.26
CA GLU A 20 8.50 11.35 -4.61
C GLU A 20 7.44 10.86 -3.61
N ILE A 21 6.95 11.74 -2.74
CA ILE A 21 6.00 11.44 -1.68
C ILE A 21 4.84 12.42 -1.71
N ILE A 22 3.62 11.90 -1.62
CA ILE A 22 2.39 12.67 -1.40
C ILE A 22 1.82 12.30 -0.04
N LEU A 23 1.61 13.29 0.84
CA LEU A 23 0.86 13.10 2.07
C LEU A 23 -0.64 13.10 1.74
N THR A 24 -1.35 12.05 2.16
CA THR A 24 -2.74 11.82 1.79
C THR A 24 -3.68 11.85 3.00
N ILE A 25 -4.98 12.05 2.75
CA ILE A 25 -6.04 11.93 3.76
C ILE A 25 -6.34 10.44 3.98
N GLY A 26 -5.41 9.76 4.66
CA GLY A 26 -5.37 8.32 4.85
C GLY A 26 -5.01 7.55 3.57
N ALA A 27 -4.71 6.26 3.73
CA ALA A 27 -4.41 5.38 2.60
C ALA A 27 -5.58 5.26 1.60
N THR A 28 -6.81 5.49 2.03
CA THR A 28 -7.99 5.48 1.16
C THR A 28 -7.87 6.47 0.01
N GLU A 29 -7.42 7.70 0.30
CA GLU A 29 -7.13 8.67 -0.76
C GLU A 29 -5.94 8.21 -1.61
N GLY A 30 -4.86 7.74 -0.98
CA GLY A 30 -3.69 7.24 -1.71
C GLY A 30 -4.03 6.17 -2.73
N LEU A 31 -4.85 5.17 -2.33
CA LEU A 31 -5.37 4.14 -3.22
C LEU A 31 -6.22 4.73 -4.35
N PHE A 32 -7.11 5.68 -4.01
CA PHE A 32 -7.98 6.30 -5.00
C PHE A 32 -7.19 7.08 -6.04
N ILE A 33 -6.31 8.00 -5.63
CA ILE A 33 -5.55 8.82 -6.57
C ILE A 33 -4.51 8.01 -7.35
N GLY A 34 -3.87 7.03 -6.70
CA GLY A 34 -2.91 6.13 -7.34
C GLY A 34 -3.56 5.34 -8.48
N LEU A 35 -4.65 4.64 -8.19
CA LEU A 35 -5.37 3.87 -9.21
C LEU A 35 -6.03 4.76 -10.26
N SER A 36 -6.70 5.86 -9.87
CA SER A 36 -7.40 6.73 -10.81
C SER A 36 -6.46 7.43 -11.79
N THR A 37 -5.20 7.62 -11.43
CA THR A 37 -4.22 8.25 -12.32
C THR A 37 -3.77 7.30 -13.44
N ILE A 38 -3.72 6.00 -13.18
CA ILE A 38 -3.22 5.01 -14.15
C ILE A 38 -4.33 4.33 -14.97
N LEU A 39 -5.60 4.42 -14.52
CA LEU A 39 -6.72 3.72 -15.13
C LEU A 39 -7.45 4.57 -16.15
N ASN A 40 -7.81 3.95 -17.28
CA ASN A 40 -8.77 4.45 -18.26
C ASN A 40 -9.98 3.50 -18.30
N PRO A 41 -11.13 3.98 -18.82
CA PRO A 41 -12.28 3.10 -19.03
C PRO A 41 -11.92 1.87 -19.86
N GLY A 42 -12.26 0.68 -19.34
CA GLY A 42 -11.98 -0.62 -19.96
C GLY A 42 -10.65 -1.25 -19.59
N ASP A 43 -9.78 -0.56 -18.88
CA ASP A 43 -8.57 -1.17 -18.30
C ASP A 43 -8.92 -2.21 -17.24
N GLU A 44 -7.99 -3.12 -16.94
CA GLU A 44 -8.15 -4.17 -15.93
C GLU A 44 -7.14 -4.01 -14.80
N VAL A 45 -7.60 -4.33 -13.57
CA VAL A 45 -6.77 -4.40 -12.36
C VAL A 45 -6.92 -5.77 -11.73
N ILE A 46 -5.81 -6.46 -11.50
CA ILE A 46 -5.79 -7.75 -10.82
C ILE A 46 -5.87 -7.51 -9.29
N ILE A 47 -6.81 -8.21 -8.65
CA ILE A 47 -7.04 -8.14 -7.21
C ILE A 47 -6.98 -9.56 -6.64
N PRO A 48 -5.87 -9.95 -5.97
CA PRO A 48 -5.81 -11.21 -5.23
C PRO A 48 -6.89 -11.24 -4.13
N THR A 49 -7.68 -12.32 -4.11
CA THR A 49 -8.81 -12.46 -3.17
C THR A 49 -8.57 -13.60 -2.17
N PRO A 50 -9.07 -13.49 -0.94
CA PRO A 50 -9.92 -12.42 -0.36
C PRO A 50 -9.22 -11.05 -0.24
N ALA A 51 -9.96 -9.97 -0.50
CA ALA A 51 -9.40 -8.62 -0.55
C ALA A 51 -10.29 -7.58 0.17
N PHE A 52 -9.71 -6.44 0.47
CA PHE A 52 -10.44 -5.29 0.95
C PHE A 52 -11.32 -4.70 -0.17
N GLY A 53 -12.63 -4.61 0.06
CA GLY A 53 -13.63 -4.24 -0.96
C GLY A 53 -13.45 -2.86 -1.59
N LEU A 54 -12.61 -2.00 -1.00
CA LEU A 54 -12.31 -0.68 -1.55
C LEU A 54 -11.60 -0.77 -2.91
N TYR A 55 -10.74 -1.77 -3.13
CA TYR A 55 -10.00 -1.89 -4.39
C TYR A 55 -10.94 -2.04 -5.57
N GLU A 56 -11.89 -2.99 -5.50
CA GLU A 56 -12.93 -3.16 -6.53
C GLU A 56 -13.74 -1.88 -6.72
N SER A 57 -14.15 -1.25 -5.62
CA SER A 57 -14.96 -0.03 -5.68
C SER A 57 -14.26 1.10 -6.44
N ILE A 58 -12.95 1.29 -6.24
CA ILE A 58 -12.16 2.28 -6.95
C ILE A 58 -12.04 1.93 -8.44
N VAL A 59 -11.77 0.66 -8.75
CA VAL A 59 -11.63 0.17 -10.13
C VAL A 59 -12.93 0.42 -10.90
N VAL A 60 -14.07 0.05 -10.32
CA VAL A 60 -15.40 0.25 -10.94
C VAL A 60 -15.73 1.75 -11.07
N ALA A 61 -15.38 2.57 -10.09
CA ALA A 61 -15.60 4.03 -10.16
C ALA A 61 -14.83 4.69 -11.32
N ASN A 62 -13.72 4.09 -11.75
CA ASN A 62 -12.93 4.53 -12.91
C ASN A 62 -13.38 3.87 -14.24
N HIS A 63 -14.53 3.19 -14.26
CA HIS A 63 -15.03 2.45 -15.43
C HIS A 63 -14.06 1.38 -15.94
N ALA A 64 -13.17 0.91 -15.08
CA ALA A 64 -12.25 -0.20 -15.29
C ALA A 64 -12.88 -1.50 -14.75
N LYS A 65 -12.23 -2.62 -14.99
CA LYS A 65 -12.68 -3.95 -14.58
C LYS A 65 -11.76 -4.57 -13.55
N ALA A 66 -12.31 -5.04 -12.43
CA ALA A 66 -11.60 -5.87 -11.49
C ALA A 66 -11.50 -7.31 -12.01
N VAL A 67 -10.27 -7.85 -12.04
CA VAL A 67 -9.98 -9.25 -12.35
C VAL A 67 -9.55 -9.91 -11.06
N PHE A 68 -10.34 -10.84 -10.55
CA PHE A 68 -10.06 -11.49 -9.28
C PHE A 68 -9.15 -12.69 -9.47
N LEU A 69 -8.03 -12.69 -8.73
CA LEU A 69 -7.14 -13.84 -8.59
C LEU A 69 -7.49 -14.57 -7.30
N ASP A 70 -8.07 -15.76 -7.42
CA ASP A 70 -8.36 -16.60 -6.25
C ASP A 70 -7.07 -17.18 -5.68
N THR A 71 -6.72 -16.78 -4.46
CA THR A 71 -5.51 -17.23 -3.77
C THR A 71 -5.78 -18.35 -2.75
N GLU A 72 -7.04 -18.72 -2.50
CA GLU A 72 -7.39 -19.78 -1.53
C GLU A 72 -6.71 -21.12 -1.84
N PRO A 73 -6.68 -21.60 -3.09
CA PRO A 73 -6.00 -22.85 -3.45
C PRO A 73 -4.51 -22.87 -3.11
N ALA A 74 -3.87 -21.70 -3.16
CA ALA A 74 -2.45 -21.49 -2.81
C ALA A 74 -2.25 -21.07 -1.33
N ARG A 75 -3.24 -21.29 -0.46
CA ARG A 75 -3.22 -20.87 0.96
C ARG A 75 -3.00 -19.38 1.14
N PHE A 76 -3.67 -18.59 0.33
CA PHE A 76 -3.58 -17.12 0.28
C PHE A 76 -2.22 -16.59 -0.18
N GLN A 77 -1.41 -17.43 -0.83
CA GLN A 77 -0.21 -17.02 -1.54
C GLN A 77 -0.52 -16.79 -3.02
N ILE A 78 0.36 -16.12 -3.75
CA ILE A 78 0.18 -15.83 -5.17
C ILE A 78 0.92 -16.90 -5.99
N ASP A 79 0.15 -17.73 -6.67
CA ASP A 79 0.68 -18.66 -7.67
C ASP A 79 0.95 -17.91 -8.97
N GLU A 80 2.15 -18.12 -9.55
CA GLU A 80 2.58 -17.37 -10.73
C GLU A 80 1.78 -17.72 -11.98
N ASP A 81 1.46 -19.00 -12.18
CA ASP A 81 0.72 -19.44 -13.36
C ASP A 81 -0.72 -18.90 -13.32
N ALA A 82 -1.36 -18.97 -12.15
CA ALA A 82 -2.69 -18.39 -11.93
C ALA A 82 -2.67 -16.86 -12.11
N LEU A 83 -1.60 -16.17 -11.68
CA LEU A 83 -1.45 -14.72 -11.89
C LEU A 83 -1.29 -14.42 -13.40
N ARG A 84 -0.50 -15.19 -14.12
CA ARG A 84 -0.30 -15.03 -15.57
C ARG A 84 -1.60 -15.19 -16.35
N ASP A 85 -2.44 -16.14 -15.96
CA ASP A 85 -3.75 -16.37 -16.56
C ASP A 85 -4.72 -15.19 -16.39
N CYS A 86 -4.50 -14.35 -15.38
CA CYS A 86 -5.27 -13.12 -15.16
C CYS A 86 -4.79 -11.94 -16.02
N VAL A 87 -3.62 -12.01 -16.63
CA VAL A 87 -3.05 -10.89 -17.39
C VAL A 87 -3.59 -10.85 -18.82
N THR A 88 -4.05 -9.68 -19.23
CA THR A 88 -4.49 -9.39 -20.60
C THR A 88 -3.76 -8.15 -21.15
N PRO A 89 -3.85 -7.85 -22.45
CA PRO A 89 -3.24 -6.63 -23.01
C PRO A 89 -3.77 -5.31 -22.42
N VAL A 90 -4.90 -5.34 -21.72
CA VAL A 90 -5.51 -4.16 -21.06
C VAL A 90 -5.32 -4.17 -19.54
N THR A 91 -4.61 -5.14 -18.99
CA THR A 91 -4.23 -5.14 -17.58
C THR A 91 -3.25 -3.98 -17.31
N LYS A 92 -3.55 -3.16 -16.30
CA LYS A 92 -2.74 -1.99 -15.93
C LYS A 92 -2.02 -2.13 -14.61
N ALA A 93 -2.64 -2.84 -13.67
CA ALA A 93 -2.07 -2.99 -12.34
C ALA A 93 -2.48 -4.29 -11.66
N ILE A 94 -1.71 -4.66 -10.65
CA ILE A 94 -2.09 -5.55 -9.57
C ILE A 94 -2.07 -4.78 -8.25
N VAL A 95 -3.07 -5.01 -7.37
CA VAL A 95 -3.06 -4.46 -6.01
C VAL A 95 -2.71 -5.58 -5.05
N ILE A 96 -1.63 -5.44 -4.30
CA ILE A 96 -1.24 -6.38 -3.26
C ILE A 96 -1.31 -5.72 -1.87
N CYS A 97 -1.68 -6.50 -0.86
CA CYS A 97 -1.72 -6.07 0.54
C CYS A 97 -1.05 -7.15 1.39
N SER A 98 0.03 -6.79 2.09
CA SER A 98 0.78 -7.74 2.94
C SER A 98 1.32 -7.03 4.18
N PRO A 99 0.83 -7.39 5.38
CA PRO A 99 -0.25 -8.35 5.69
C PRO A 99 -1.60 -8.00 5.07
N ASN A 100 -2.33 -9.01 4.65
CA ASN A 100 -3.59 -8.87 3.93
C ASN A 100 -4.80 -8.59 4.84
N ASN A 101 -5.70 -7.76 4.36
CA ASN A 101 -7.04 -7.63 4.92
C ASN A 101 -8.07 -8.30 3.96
N PRO A 102 -8.81 -9.36 4.37
CA PRO A 102 -9.11 -9.73 5.77
C PRO A 102 -8.32 -10.93 6.33
N THR A 103 -7.48 -11.61 5.55
CA THR A 103 -6.94 -12.93 5.92
C THR A 103 -5.84 -12.86 6.97
N GLY A 104 -5.16 -11.71 7.13
CA GLY A 104 -3.93 -11.58 7.92
C GLY A 104 -2.72 -12.27 7.29
N CYS A 105 -2.85 -12.86 6.11
CA CYS A 105 -1.76 -13.55 5.43
C CYS A 105 -0.67 -12.57 5.04
N ILE A 106 0.57 -12.99 5.23
CA ILE A 106 1.76 -12.33 4.72
C ILE A 106 2.16 -13.05 3.44
N LEU A 107 2.35 -12.30 2.36
CA LEU A 107 2.88 -12.84 1.12
C LEU A 107 4.34 -13.27 1.33
N ASP A 108 4.63 -14.51 0.96
CA ASP A 108 5.98 -15.04 1.04
C ASP A 108 6.87 -14.53 -0.11
N ALA A 109 8.16 -14.83 -0.01
CA ALA A 109 9.15 -14.46 -1.01
C ALA A 109 8.78 -14.97 -2.42
N ALA A 110 8.23 -16.17 -2.51
CA ALA A 110 7.84 -16.76 -3.81
C ALA A 110 6.68 -16.00 -4.46
N SER A 111 5.69 -15.59 -3.66
CA SER A 111 4.58 -14.76 -4.10
C SER A 111 5.03 -13.39 -4.58
N LEU A 112 5.92 -12.72 -3.81
CA LEU A 112 6.47 -11.42 -4.21
C LEU A 112 7.30 -11.53 -5.49
N ASP A 113 8.11 -12.58 -5.62
CA ASP A 113 8.90 -12.85 -6.83
C ASP A 113 8.01 -13.15 -8.05
N ALA A 114 6.88 -13.84 -7.86
CA ALA A 114 5.91 -14.10 -8.91
C ALA A 114 5.30 -12.79 -9.44
N VAL A 115 4.86 -11.92 -8.54
CA VAL A 115 4.35 -10.58 -8.90
C VAL A 115 5.42 -9.79 -9.65
N ALA A 116 6.65 -9.80 -9.16
CA ALA A 116 7.76 -9.07 -9.78
C ALA A 116 8.05 -9.54 -11.20
N ARG A 117 8.13 -10.86 -11.41
CA ARG A 117 8.37 -11.42 -12.76
C ARG A 117 7.27 -11.07 -13.74
N VAL A 118 6.01 -11.11 -13.29
CA VAL A 118 4.88 -10.74 -14.15
C VAL A 118 4.90 -9.25 -14.44
N ALA A 119 5.13 -8.39 -13.44
CA ALA A 119 5.19 -6.95 -13.62
C ALA A 119 6.33 -6.52 -14.56
N ASP A 120 7.53 -7.08 -14.38
CA ASP A 120 8.70 -6.81 -15.24
C ASP A 120 8.43 -7.17 -16.72
N GLN A 121 7.80 -8.32 -16.94
CA GLN A 121 7.52 -8.81 -18.31
C GLN A 121 6.39 -8.09 -19.02
N THR A 122 5.41 -7.56 -18.26
CA THR A 122 4.18 -6.99 -18.82
C THR A 122 4.10 -5.47 -18.72
N GLY A 123 4.93 -4.87 -17.86
CA GLY A 123 4.94 -3.43 -17.62
C GLY A 123 3.75 -2.94 -16.77
N ILE A 124 3.00 -3.84 -16.10
CA ILE A 124 1.92 -3.44 -15.21
C ILE A 124 2.46 -2.81 -13.93
N TYR A 125 1.67 -1.91 -13.33
CA TYR A 125 1.98 -1.32 -12.03
C TYR A 125 1.69 -2.28 -10.89
N VAL A 126 2.51 -2.22 -9.84
CA VAL A 126 2.27 -2.90 -8.57
C VAL A 126 1.87 -1.87 -7.52
N ILE A 127 0.63 -1.92 -7.09
CA ILE A 127 0.10 -1.05 -6.03
C ILE A 127 0.22 -1.81 -4.71
N CYS A 128 1.11 -1.37 -3.85
CA CYS A 128 1.38 -1.97 -2.55
C CYS A 128 0.58 -1.23 -1.48
N ASP A 129 -0.48 -1.85 -0.97
CA ASP A 129 -1.19 -1.38 0.22
C ASP A 129 -0.47 -1.93 1.46
N ASP A 130 0.50 -1.16 1.95
CA ASP A 130 1.40 -1.54 3.04
C ASP A 130 0.92 -1.04 4.42
N VAL A 131 -0.36 -0.70 4.56
CA VAL A 131 -0.92 -0.11 5.79
C VAL A 131 -0.76 -0.96 7.05
N TYR A 132 -0.48 -2.26 6.89
CA TYR A 132 -0.28 -3.20 7.99
C TYR A 132 1.17 -3.62 8.20
N ASN A 133 2.13 -3.01 7.49
CA ASN A 133 3.55 -3.41 7.48
C ASN A 133 4.23 -3.47 8.85
N ARG A 134 3.69 -2.79 9.86
CA ARG A 134 4.17 -2.81 11.24
C ARG A 134 3.39 -3.72 12.19
N LEU A 135 2.31 -4.33 11.72
CA LEU A 135 1.50 -5.30 12.46
C LEU A 135 1.90 -6.72 12.04
N VAL A 136 3.21 -6.98 12.11
CA VAL A 136 3.83 -8.24 11.70
C VAL A 136 4.40 -8.92 12.94
N TYR A 137 4.02 -10.17 13.15
CA TYR A 137 4.38 -10.97 14.33
C TYR A 137 5.19 -12.21 13.97
N VAL A 138 5.81 -12.21 12.77
CA VAL A 138 6.67 -13.28 12.27
C VAL A 138 8.00 -12.72 11.80
N ASP A 139 9.05 -13.52 11.83
CA ASP A 139 10.36 -13.16 11.29
C ASP A 139 10.38 -13.25 9.75
N GLY A 140 11.29 -12.50 9.13
CA GLY A 140 11.54 -12.59 7.70
C GLY A 140 10.51 -11.89 6.81
N TYR A 141 9.68 -11.00 7.37
CA TYR A 141 8.80 -10.17 6.57
C TYR A 141 9.58 -9.19 5.70
N GLU A 142 9.22 -9.14 4.43
CA GLU A 142 9.73 -8.18 3.46
C GLU A 142 8.55 -7.53 2.72
N ARG A 143 8.67 -6.24 2.43
CA ARG A 143 7.74 -5.52 1.55
C ARG A 143 8.15 -5.73 0.10
N PHE A 144 7.21 -5.66 -0.83
CA PHE A 144 7.50 -5.78 -2.26
C PHE A 144 8.58 -4.80 -2.73
N ALA A 145 8.44 -3.52 -2.37
CA ALA A 145 9.40 -2.48 -2.74
C ALA A 145 10.81 -2.68 -2.15
N GLN A 146 10.92 -3.35 -0.99
CA GLN A 146 12.23 -3.71 -0.41
C GLN A 146 12.89 -4.86 -1.16
N ARG A 147 12.09 -5.85 -1.52
CA ARG A 147 12.57 -7.07 -2.19
C ARG A 147 12.90 -6.81 -3.65
N HIS A 148 12.15 -5.96 -4.33
CA HIS A 148 12.24 -5.66 -5.76
C HIS A 148 12.46 -4.17 -6.05
N PRO A 149 13.60 -3.60 -5.59
CA PRO A 149 13.92 -2.19 -5.83
C PRO A 149 14.12 -1.86 -7.31
N GLU A 150 14.40 -2.85 -8.15
CA GLU A 150 14.52 -2.74 -9.61
C GLU A 150 13.21 -2.37 -10.30
N LEU A 151 12.06 -2.67 -9.66
CA LEU A 151 10.72 -2.34 -10.17
C LEU A 151 10.17 -1.03 -9.62
N ARG A 152 11.04 -0.16 -9.10
CA ARG A 152 10.66 1.13 -8.52
C ARG A 152 9.76 1.97 -9.42
N ASP A 153 10.04 2.01 -10.73
CA ASP A 153 9.30 2.82 -11.69
C ASP A 153 7.86 2.33 -11.93
N GLN A 154 7.59 1.08 -11.56
CA GLN A 154 6.28 0.44 -11.67
C GLN A 154 5.61 0.23 -10.31
N THR A 155 6.26 0.62 -9.21
CA THR A 155 5.75 0.37 -7.86
C THR A 155 5.20 1.65 -7.24
N VAL A 156 3.97 1.57 -6.73
CA VAL A 156 3.34 2.61 -5.92
C VAL A 156 3.12 2.05 -4.52
N VAL A 157 3.76 2.65 -3.54
CA VAL A 157 3.65 2.28 -2.13
C VAL A 157 2.65 3.18 -1.44
N ILE A 158 1.71 2.60 -0.71
CA ILE A 158 0.67 3.33 0.03
C ILE A 158 0.72 2.90 1.49
N GLU A 159 0.85 3.88 2.37
CA GLU A 159 0.93 3.67 3.81
C GLU A 159 -0.02 4.57 4.59
N SER A 160 -0.17 4.28 5.86
CA SER A 160 -1.11 4.99 6.73
C SER A 160 -0.59 5.13 8.14
N PHE A 161 -0.92 6.25 8.77
CA PHE A 161 -0.78 6.41 10.22
C PHE A 161 -1.89 5.70 11.00
N SER A 162 -2.95 5.28 10.34
CA SER A 162 -4.17 4.74 10.98
C SER A 162 -3.91 3.50 11.81
N LYS A 163 -3.10 2.56 11.32
CA LYS A 163 -2.86 1.26 11.94
C LYS A 163 -1.58 1.27 12.78
N PRO A 164 -0.41 1.57 12.20
CA PRO A 164 0.85 1.52 12.93
C PRO A 164 0.94 2.49 14.12
N TRP A 165 0.24 3.60 14.06
CA TRP A 165 0.27 4.64 15.11
C TRP A 165 -1.07 4.85 15.83
N ALA A 166 -2.04 3.93 15.62
CA ALA A 166 -3.39 4.03 16.21
C ALA A 166 -4.10 5.39 15.92
N MET A 167 -3.76 6.02 14.79
CA MET A 167 -4.24 7.35 14.39
C MET A 167 -5.39 7.26 13.37
N THR A 168 -6.34 6.35 13.58
CA THR A 168 -7.41 6.08 12.60
C THR A 168 -8.26 7.31 12.30
N GLY A 169 -8.60 8.09 13.32
CA GLY A 169 -9.41 9.30 13.20
C GLY A 169 -8.67 10.51 12.62
N TRP A 170 -7.34 10.50 12.59
CA TRP A 170 -6.52 11.60 12.06
C TRP A 170 -6.53 11.67 10.52
N ARG A 171 -6.94 10.63 9.86
CA ARG A 171 -7.02 10.55 8.40
C ARG A 171 -5.72 10.92 7.68
N LEU A 172 -4.60 10.40 8.13
CA LEU A 172 -3.30 10.62 7.52
C LEU A 172 -2.70 9.33 6.94
N GLY A 173 -2.07 9.46 5.79
CA GLY A 173 -1.30 8.44 5.12
C GLY A 173 -0.34 9.08 4.13
N TRP A 174 0.38 8.27 3.38
CA TRP A 174 1.20 8.76 2.28
C TRP A 174 1.24 7.75 1.14
N LEU A 175 1.54 8.28 -0.02
CA LEU A 175 1.82 7.53 -1.23
C LEU A 175 3.25 7.89 -1.65
N ALA A 176 4.05 6.88 -1.99
CA ALA A 176 5.39 7.04 -2.50
C ALA A 176 5.57 6.25 -3.80
N ALA A 177 6.17 6.86 -4.80
CA ALA A 177 6.46 6.27 -6.10
C ALA A 177 7.60 7.02 -6.79
N ALA A 178 8.04 6.54 -7.94
CA ALA A 178 9.03 7.26 -8.75
C ALA A 178 8.49 8.64 -9.19
N ALA A 179 9.39 9.62 -9.31
CA ALA A 179 9.03 11.00 -9.59
C ALA A 179 8.10 11.21 -10.80
N PRO A 180 8.23 10.50 -11.94
CA PRO A 180 7.31 10.64 -13.06
C PRO A 180 5.86 10.24 -12.69
N ALA A 181 5.68 9.18 -11.91
CA ALA A 181 4.36 8.75 -11.44
C ALA A 181 3.77 9.77 -10.46
N ILE A 182 4.58 10.25 -9.51
CA ILE A 182 4.17 11.28 -8.55
C ILE A 182 3.73 12.56 -9.24
N ALA A 183 4.41 12.98 -10.30
CA ALA A 183 4.05 14.19 -11.03
C ALA A 183 2.61 14.14 -11.61
N GLU A 184 2.15 12.95 -12.00
CA GLU A 184 0.78 12.77 -12.48
C GLU A 184 -0.21 12.59 -11.32
N ILE A 185 0.14 11.79 -10.31
CA ILE A 185 -0.71 11.54 -9.15
C ILE A 185 -0.97 12.83 -8.35
N ALA A 186 0.04 13.70 -8.25
CA ALA A 186 -0.09 14.99 -7.57
C ALA A 186 -1.15 15.91 -8.18
N LYS A 187 -1.42 15.80 -9.48
CA LYS A 187 -2.51 16.56 -10.13
C LYS A 187 -3.88 16.11 -9.59
N ALA A 188 -4.09 14.79 -9.45
CA ALA A 188 -5.32 14.25 -8.89
C ALA A 188 -5.47 14.68 -7.42
N HIS A 189 -4.41 14.56 -6.60
CA HIS A 189 -4.39 15.02 -5.22
C HIS A 189 -4.76 16.48 -5.07
N GLN A 190 -4.13 17.36 -5.87
CA GLN A 190 -4.35 18.80 -5.80
C GLN A 190 -5.81 19.20 -6.02
N TYR A 191 -6.49 18.54 -6.97
CA TYR A 191 -7.89 18.88 -7.30
C TYR A 191 -8.91 18.12 -6.44
N LEU A 192 -8.50 17.04 -5.77
CA LEU A 192 -9.40 16.30 -4.88
C LEU A 192 -9.46 16.92 -3.47
N VAL A 193 -8.31 17.22 -2.87
CA VAL A 193 -8.22 17.67 -1.46
C VAL A 193 -7.27 18.84 -1.22
N SER A 194 -6.39 19.16 -2.16
CA SER A 194 -5.34 20.18 -2.09
C SER A 194 -4.24 19.90 -1.06
N SER A 195 -4.56 19.54 0.18
CA SER A 195 -3.60 19.26 1.26
C SER A 195 -4.30 18.62 2.45
N ALA A 196 -3.57 17.84 3.24
CA ALA A 196 -4.00 17.40 4.56
C ALA A 196 -3.98 18.59 5.55
N VAL A 197 -4.61 18.41 6.70
CA VAL A 197 -4.73 19.44 7.75
C VAL A 197 -3.36 19.71 8.39
N SER A 198 -2.94 20.97 8.46
CA SER A 198 -1.56 21.37 8.80
C SER A 198 -1.11 20.94 10.19
N PHE A 199 -1.95 21.07 11.22
CA PHE A 199 -1.57 20.63 12.58
C PHE A 199 -1.45 19.11 12.70
N GLU A 200 -2.20 18.36 11.88
CA GLU A 200 -2.08 16.90 11.80
C GLU A 200 -0.78 16.49 11.14
N MET A 201 -0.29 17.25 10.16
CA MET A 201 1.00 17.01 9.52
C MET A 201 2.17 17.13 10.51
N ASP A 202 2.13 18.12 11.41
CA ASP A 202 3.13 18.31 12.47
C ASP A 202 3.10 17.17 13.47
N ALA A 203 1.92 16.73 13.87
CA ALA A 203 1.74 15.58 14.75
C ALA A 203 2.25 14.27 14.10
N ALA A 204 1.96 14.07 12.81
CA ALA A 204 2.44 12.92 12.05
C ALA A 204 3.98 12.89 11.95
N ALA A 205 4.59 14.04 11.68
CA ALA A 205 6.06 14.14 11.65
C ALA A 205 6.69 13.76 12.99
N ARG A 206 6.05 14.14 14.11
CA ARG A 206 6.46 13.71 15.46
C ARG A 206 6.24 12.21 15.67
N ALA A 207 5.11 11.66 15.26
CA ALA A 207 4.81 10.24 15.40
C ALA A 207 5.86 9.34 14.72
N LEU A 208 6.41 9.76 13.58
CA LEU A 208 7.47 9.05 12.87
C LEU A 208 8.81 8.99 13.63
N THR A 209 9.01 9.83 14.64
CA THR A 209 10.21 9.87 15.48
C THR A 209 10.06 9.13 16.82
N VAL A 210 8.82 8.75 17.18
CA VAL A 210 8.54 8.05 18.44
C VAL A 210 8.82 6.56 18.27
N ASP A 211 9.44 5.95 19.30
CA ASP A 211 9.64 4.51 19.31
C ASP A 211 8.27 3.79 19.32
N PRO A 212 8.01 2.91 18.36
CA PRO A 212 6.77 2.15 18.28
C PRO A 212 6.53 1.25 19.51
N CYS A 213 7.54 1.00 20.33
CA CYS A 213 7.40 0.23 21.57
C CYS A 213 6.28 0.78 22.49
N LEU A 214 6.02 2.08 22.45
CA LEU A 214 4.91 2.68 23.19
C LEU A 214 3.52 2.26 22.68
N LEU A 215 3.43 1.77 21.44
CA LEU A 215 2.16 1.29 20.86
C LEU A 215 1.82 -0.14 21.30
N TYR A 216 2.79 -0.92 21.71
CA TYR A 216 2.61 -2.29 22.19
C TYR A 216 2.25 -2.37 23.67
N THR A 217 2.36 -1.27 24.42
CA THR A 217 2.06 -1.25 25.86
C THR A 217 0.58 -0.98 26.18
N SER A 218 -0.23 -0.65 25.21
CA SER A 218 -1.69 -0.49 25.35
C SER A 218 -2.44 -1.62 24.63
N ASP A 219 -2.21 -2.86 25.04
CA ASP A 219 -3.06 -3.97 24.63
C ASP A 219 -4.39 -3.86 25.39
N ALA A 220 -5.51 -3.92 24.65
CA ALA A 220 -6.85 -3.95 25.24
C ALA A 220 -7.04 -5.11 26.22
N ALA A 221 -6.21 -6.16 26.16
CA ALA A 221 -6.17 -7.24 27.14
C ALA A 221 -5.54 -6.84 28.47
N ASP A 222 -4.64 -5.85 28.49
CA ASP A 222 -4.05 -5.32 29.73
C ASP A 222 -4.99 -4.34 30.42
N GLU A 223 -5.82 -3.59 29.68
CA GLU A 223 -6.88 -2.76 30.27
C GLU A 223 -7.96 -3.59 30.96
N ALA A 224 -8.30 -4.76 30.44
CA ALA A 224 -9.26 -5.66 31.06
C ALA A 224 -8.79 -6.27 32.40
N ARG A 225 -7.48 -6.27 32.67
CA ARG A 225 -6.88 -6.74 33.93
C ARG A 225 -6.78 -5.67 35.02
N SER A 226 -6.99 -4.40 34.65
CA SER A 226 -6.90 -3.26 35.58
C SER A 226 -8.25 -2.88 36.22
N VAL A 227 -9.31 -3.67 36.00
CA VAL A 227 -10.69 -3.39 36.45
C VAL A 227 -11.17 -4.40 37.53
N ASP A 228 -10.24 -5.11 38.19
CA ASP A 228 -10.54 -5.91 39.38
C ASP A 228 -10.10 -5.22 40.68
#